data_45594d29d6e4f55c110db53d9bea7ebf
#
_entry.id   45594d29d6e4f55c110db53d9bea7ebf
#
_cell.length_a   1.000
_cell.length_b   1.000
_cell.length_c   1.000
_cell.angle_alpha   90.00
_cell.angle_beta   90.00
_cell.angle_gamma   90.00
#
_symmetry.space_group_name_H-M   'P 1'
#
loop_
_entity.id
_entity.type
_entity.pdbx_description
1 polymer ?
#
loop_
_entity_poly.entity_id
_entity_poly.type
_entity_poly.pdbx_seq_one_letter_code
_entity_poly.pdbx_strand_id
1 'polypeptide(L)'
;MDLTNSKLSSFNFKEKRVLLRVDFNIPIRDEEVLNDERMIRALPTIKYLLEKAKSLRIITHRGRPLESGEVQPEFSVKPIAKRLSQLLDIPVPIADSLDGLEQDKKIIMLENIRFFQGEKEKVKYKATQFNTLCVV
;
A
#
# COMPACT_ATOMS: atom_id res chain seq x y z
N MET A 1 2.61 14.13 2.77
CA MET A 1 3.95 14.71 2.54
C MET A 1 4.37 14.40 1.11
N ASP A 2 4.74 15.41 0.39
CA ASP A 2 5.23 15.25 -0.97
C ASP A 2 6.76 15.13 -0.94
N LEU A 3 7.28 13.99 -1.43
CA LEU A 3 8.70 13.72 -1.45
C LEU A 3 9.35 13.99 -2.80
N THR A 4 8.60 14.55 -3.78
CA THR A 4 9.16 14.83 -5.12
C THR A 4 10.33 15.79 -5.07
N ASN A 5 10.32 16.73 -4.14
CA ASN A 5 11.38 17.71 -3.96
C ASN A 5 12.29 17.42 -2.77
N SER A 6 12.13 16.25 -2.14
CA SER A 6 12.89 15.85 -0.97
C SER A 6 13.39 14.43 -1.14
N LYS A 7 14.66 14.21 -0.86
CA LYS A 7 15.22 12.86 -0.88
C LYS A 7 14.66 12.07 0.29
N LEU A 8 14.22 10.84 0.05
CA LEU A 8 13.78 9.93 1.10
C LEU A 8 14.85 9.81 2.21
N SER A 9 16.12 9.78 1.83
CA SER A 9 17.22 9.66 2.77
C SER A 9 17.34 10.84 3.75
N SER A 10 16.68 11.97 3.49
CA SER A 10 16.70 13.13 4.40
C SER A 10 15.72 12.98 5.57
N PHE A 11 14.87 11.95 5.58
CA PHE A 11 13.91 11.69 6.64
C PHE A 11 14.40 10.52 7.52
N ASN A 12 14.15 10.65 8.82
CA ASN A 12 14.42 9.57 9.76
C ASN A 12 13.16 8.73 9.94
N PHE A 13 13.15 7.53 9.35
CA PHE A 13 12.02 6.60 9.44
C PHE A 13 12.14 5.61 10.60
N LYS A 14 13.22 5.66 11.37
CA LYS A 14 13.43 4.75 12.49
C LYS A 14 12.25 4.84 13.48
N GLU A 15 11.72 3.70 13.87
CA GLU A 15 10.56 3.58 14.77
C GLU A 15 9.27 4.19 14.21
N LYS A 16 9.24 4.53 12.92
CA LYS A 16 8.06 5.07 12.28
C LYS A 16 7.27 3.98 11.55
N ARG A 17 5.95 4.05 11.67
CA ARG A 17 5.03 3.29 10.83
C ARG A 17 4.70 4.16 9.63
N VAL A 18 4.96 3.65 8.43
CA VAL A 18 4.83 4.42 7.20
C VAL A 18 3.62 3.94 6.42
N LEU A 19 2.80 4.89 5.99
CA LEU A 19 1.71 4.66 5.04
C LEU A 19 2.16 5.17 3.68
N LEU A 20 2.31 4.26 2.73
CA LEU A 20 2.76 4.58 1.37
C LEU A 20 1.59 4.42 0.41
N ARG A 21 1.26 5.50 -0.28
CA ARG A 21 0.30 5.45 -1.37
C ARG A 21 1.05 5.30 -2.70
N VAL A 22 0.66 4.29 -3.47
CA VAL A 22 1.26 4.01 -4.79
C VAL A 22 0.18 4.00 -5.86
N ASP A 23 0.59 4.24 -7.10
CA ASP A 23 -0.29 4.12 -8.26
C ASP A 23 -0.07 2.75 -8.90
N PHE A 24 -0.76 1.74 -8.37
CA PHE A 24 -0.77 0.39 -8.93
C PHE A 24 -2.10 0.07 -9.59
N ASN A 25 -2.70 1.08 -10.25
CA ASN A 25 -3.87 0.86 -11.11
C ASN A 25 -3.41 0.19 -12.40
N ILE A 26 -3.18 -1.11 -12.32
CA ILE A 26 -2.50 -1.92 -13.33
C ILE A 26 -3.49 -2.91 -13.95
N PRO A 27 -3.44 -3.13 -15.27
CA PRO A 27 -4.29 -4.13 -15.90
C PRO A 27 -4.01 -5.54 -15.37
N ILE A 28 -5.08 -6.26 -15.06
CA ILE A 28 -5.03 -7.63 -14.55
C ILE A 28 -5.94 -8.48 -15.43
N ARG A 29 -5.46 -9.65 -15.84
CA ARG A 29 -6.24 -10.64 -16.58
C ARG A 29 -5.98 -12.01 -15.96
N ASP A 30 -7.06 -12.76 -15.71
CA ASP A 30 -6.97 -14.11 -15.16
C ASP A 30 -6.11 -14.14 -13.88
N GLU A 31 -6.33 -13.14 -13.01
CA GLU A 31 -5.61 -12.98 -11.73
C GLU A 31 -4.11 -12.74 -11.88
N GLU A 32 -3.65 -12.38 -13.07
CA GLU A 32 -2.25 -12.06 -13.32
C GLU A 32 -2.06 -10.60 -13.73
N VAL A 33 -1.02 -9.99 -13.19
CA VAL A 33 -0.61 -8.63 -13.58
C VAL A 33 -0.04 -8.68 -14.99
N LEU A 34 -0.62 -7.88 -15.91
CA LEU A 34 -0.18 -7.86 -17.31
C LEU A 34 1.08 -7.03 -17.53
N ASN A 35 1.28 -5.99 -16.72
CA ASN A 35 2.44 -5.11 -16.85
C ASN A 35 2.82 -4.60 -15.45
N ASP A 36 3.99 -4.97 -14.99
CA ASP A 36 4.47 -4.63 -13.65
C ASP A 36 5.44 -3.45 -13.62
N GLU A 37 5.55 -2.69 -14.70
CA GLU A 37 6.50 -1.58 -14.80
C GLU A 37 6.36 -0.56 -13.66
N ARG A 38 5.11 -0.19 -13.32
CA ARG A 38 4.86 0.74 -12.21
C ARG A 38 5.32 0.18 -10.87
N MET A 39 5.16 -1.13 -10.69
CA MET A 39 5.61 -1.81 -9.48
C MET A 39 7.14 -1.81 -9.40
N ILE A 40 7.80 -2.12 -10.52
CA ILE A 40 9.27 -2.12 -10.58
C ILE A 40 9.82 -0.73 -10.27
N ARG A 41 9.19 0.31 -10.77
CA ARG A 41 9.60 1.69 -10.49
C ARG A 41 9.46 2.07 -9.03
N ALA A 42 8.50 1.48 -8.32
CA ALA A 42 8.28 1.74 -6.91
C ALA A 42 9.18 0.91 -5.99
N LEU A 43 9.81 -0.14 -6.50
CA LEU A 43 10.63 -1.05 -5.68
C LEU A 43 11.73 -0.35 -4.88
N PRO A 44 12.51 0.59 -5.45
CA PRO A 44 13.54 1.26 -4.66
C PRO A 44 12.99 1.95 -3.42
N THR A 45 11.86 2.65 -3.56
CA THR A 45 11.19 3.32 -2.44
C THR A 45 10.68 2.32 -1.42
N ILE A 46 10.02 1.25 -1.89
CA ILE A 46 9.46 0.22 -1.02
C ILE A 46 10.58 -0.49 -0.25
N LYS A 47 11.65 -0.90 -0.93
CA LYS A 47 12.78 -1.57 -0.30
C LYS A 47 13.47 -0.67 0.73
N TYR A 48 13.64 0.60 0.40
CA TYR A 48 14.23 1.56 1.32
C TYR A 48 13.39 1.68 2.60
N LEU A 49 12.07 1.83 2.46
CA LEU A 49 11.17 1.95 3.61
C LEU A 49 11.10 0.66 4.42
N LEU A 50 11.15 -0.51 3.76
CA LEU A 50 11.20 -1.79 4.48
C LEU A 50 12.45 -1.90 5.34
N GLU A 51 13.58 -1.37 4.86
CA GLU A 51 14.83 -1.39 5.61
C GLU A 51 14.83 -0.40 6.78
N LYS A 52 14.32 0.80 6.57
CA LYS A 52 14.48 1.91 7.52
C LYS A 52 13.32 2.09 8.48
N ALA A 53 12.10 1.80 8.08
CA ALA A 53 10.91 2.04 8.88
C ALA A 53 10.61 0.87 9.82
N LYS A 54 9.82 1.14 10.84
CA LYS A 54 9.31 0.11 11.75
C LYS A 54 8.36 -0.83 11.01
N SER A 55 7.44 -0.27 10.22
CA SER A 55 6.52 -1.05 9.40
C SER A 55 6.05 -0.23 8.21
N LEU A 56 5.55 -0.93 7.19
CA LEU A 56 5.07 -0.34 5.96
C LEU A 56 3.66 -0.80 5.65
N ARG A 57 2.79 0.15 5.38
CA ARG A 57 1.41 -0.10 4.92
C ARG A 57 1.27 0.51 3.54
N ILE A 58 0.85 -0.31 2.58
CA ILE A 58 0.72 0.13 1.18
C ILE A 58 -0.76 0.26 0.83
N ILE A 59 -1.13 1.39 0.26
CA ILE A 59 -2.49 1.61 -0.24
C ILE A 59 -2.44 1.98 -1.72
N THR A 60 -3.40 1.46 -2.47
CA THR A 60 -3.53 1.77 -3.89
C THR A 60 -5.00 1.67 -4.30
N HIS A 61 -5.33 2.17 -5.50
CA HIS A 61 -6.66 2.00 -6.07
C HIS A 61 -6.59 1.21 -7.37
N ARG A 62 -7.69 0.58 -7.74
CA ARG A 62 -7.83 -0.13 -9.00
C ARG A 62 -9.27 -0.01 -9.50
N GLY A 63 -9.43 0.51 -10.73
CA GLY A 63 -10.75 0.66 -11.35
C GLY A 63 -11.71 1.55 -10.58
N ARG A 64 -12.99 1.31 -10.78
CA ARG A 64 -14.07 2.08 -10.14
C ARG A 64 -15.10 1.15 -9.49
N PRO A 65 -14.75 0.52 -8.38
CA PRO A 65 -15.69 -0.36 -7.65
C PRO A 65 -16.79 0.45 -6.96
N LEU A 66 -17.80 -0.26 -6.46
CA LEU A 66 -18.79 0.32 -5.57
C LEU A 66 -18.13 0.63 -4.21
N GLU A 67 -18.50 1.75 -3.60
CA GLU A 67 -17.99 2.17 -2.30
C GLU A 67 -18.82 1.53 -1.17
N SER A 68 -18.83 0.21 -1.11
CA SER A 68 -19.68 -0.54 -0.18
C SER A 68 -18.96 -0.94 1.10
N GLY A 69 -17.63 -0.76 1.16
CA GLY A 69 -16.81 -1.28 2.25
C GLY A 69 -16.53 -2.77 2.12
N GLU A 70 -17.04 -3.42 1.09
CA GLU A 70 -16.87 -4.85 0.84
C GLU A 70 -15.93 -5.09 -0.34
N VAL A 71 -15.17 -6.18 -0.27
CA VAL A 71 -14.28 -6.60 -1.35
C VAL A 71 -15.12 -7.06 -2.54
N GLN A 72 -14.79 -6.50 -3.71
CA GLN A 72 -15.39 -6.90 -5.00
C GLN A 72 -14.29 -7.60 -5.80
N PRO A 73 -14.40 -8.91 -6.04
CA PRO A 73 -13.30 -9.70 -6.61
C PRO A 73 -12.72 -9.14 -7.90
N GLU A 74 -13.55 -8.58 -8.78
CA GLU A 74 -13.10 -8.02 -10.06
C GLU A 74 -12.23 -6.77 -9.92
N PHE A 75 -12.27 -6.13 -8.75
CA PHE A 75 -11.47 -4.95 -8.44
C PHE A 75 -10.45 -5.20 -7.32
N SER A 76 -10.27 -6.45 -6.92
CA SER A 76 -9.32 -6.80 -5.87
C SER A 76 -7.88 -6.50 -6.28
N VAL A 77 -7.07 -6.06 -5.31
CA VAL A 77 -5.63 -5.88 -5.52
C VAL A 77 -4.80 -7.07 -5.04
N LYS A 78 -5.44 -8.19 -4.72
CA LYS A 78 -4.73 -9.42 -4.34
C LYS A 78 -3.70 -9.87 -5.38
N PRO A 79 -4.00 -9.84 -6.70
CA PRO A 79 -2.99 -10.16 -7.70
C PRO A 79 -1.78 -9.23 -7.66
N ILE A 80 -1.98 -7.97 -7.33
CA ILE A 80 -0.91 -6.99 -7.20
C ILE A 80 -0.04 -7.32 -5.99
N ALA A 81 -0.66 -7.65 -4.85
CA ALA A 81 0.08 -8.06 -3.66
C ALA A 81 0.90 -9.33 -3.91
N LYS A 82 0.34 -10.28 -4.65
CA LYS A 82 1.05 -11.52 -5.05
C LYS A 82 2.28 -11.19 -5.88
N ARG A 83 2.13 -10.32 -6.88
CA ARG A 83 3.26 -9.93 -7.72
C ARG A 83 4.31 -9.15 -6.93
N LEU A 84 3.89 -8.25 -6.05
CA LEU A 84 4.80 -7.50 -5.20
C LEU A 84 5.59 -8.45 -4.28
N SER A 85 4.92 -9.47 -3.74
CA SER A 85 5.57 -10.50 -2.95
C SER A 85 6.68 -11.20 -3.73
N GLN A 86 6.44 -11.52 -5.00
CA GLN A 86 7.45 -12.14 -5.87
C GLN A 86 8.63 -11.19 -6.11
N LEU A 87 8.35 -9.92 -6.38
CA LEU A 87 9.39 -8.92 -6.64
C LEU A 87 10.24 -8.61 -5.41
N LEU A 88 9.65 -8.65 -4.22
CA LEU A 88 10.35 -8.39 -2.96
C LEU A 88 10.94 -9.65 -2.33
N ASP A 89 10.53 -10.82 -2.78
CA ASP A 89 10.90 -12.12 -2.20
C ASP A 89 10.55 -12.24 -0.71
N ILE A 90 9.43 -11.62 -0.32
CA ILE A 90 8.84 -11.73 1.02
C ILE A 90 7.32 -11.75 0.90
N PRO A 91 6.60 -12.34 1.89
CA PRO A 91 5.14 -12.28 1.87
C PRO A 91 4.62 -10.86 1.98
N VAL A 92 3.59 -10.53 1.20
CA VAL A 92 2.87 -9.26 1.29
C VAL A 92 1.40 -9.58 1.57
N PRO A 93 1.02 -9.69 2.85
CA PRO A 93 -0.36 -9.99 3.19
C PRO A 93 -1.30 -8.84 2.86
N ILE A 94 -2.55 -9.19 2.57
CA ILE A 94 -3.63 -8.24 2.29
C ILE A 94 -4.47 -8.05 3.55
N ALA A 95 -4.85 -6.80 3.83
CA ALA A 95 -5.87 -6.48 4.82
C ALA A 95 -7.18 -6.17 4.10
N ASP A 96 -8.25 -6.88 4.45
CA ASP A 96 -9.58 -6.69 3.87
C ASP A 96 -10.37 -5.57 4.55
N SER A 97 -9.83 -5.00 5.62
CA SER A 97 -10.44 -3.91 6.38
C SER A 97 -9.38 -2.97 6.90
N LEU A 98 -9.79 -1.76 7.30
CA LEU A 98 -8.87 -0.78 7.88
C LEU A 98 -8.26 -1.29 9.19
N ASP A 99 -9.01 -2.03 9.98
CA ASP A 99 -8.49 -2.59 11.24
C ASP A 99 -7.39 -3.62 10.99
N GLY A 100 -7.41 -4.29 9.86
CA GLY A 100 -6.36 -5.23 9.48
C GLY A 100 -5.00 -4.58 9.30
N LEU A 101 -4.93 -3.26 9.13
CA LEU A 101 -3.66 -2.53 9.05
C LEU A 101 -2.94 -2.44 10.38
N GLU A 102 -3.60 -2.73 11.48
CA GLU A 102 -3.03 -2.65 12.83
C GLU A 102 -2.31 -3.92 13.25
N GLN A 103 -2.33 -4.96 12.43
CA GLN A 103 -1.62 -6.21 12.69
C GLN A 103 -0.11 -5.96 12.84
N ASP A 104 0.54 -6.72 13.72
CA ASP A 104 1.98 -6.61 13.95
C ASP A 104 2.74 -7.36 12.85
N LYS A 105 2.81 -6.75 11.67
CA LYS A 105 3.53 -7.28 10.51
C LYS A 105 4.34 -6.18 9.87
N LYS A 106 5.48 -6.54 9.32
CA LYS A 106 6.41 -5.56 8.71
C LYS A 106 5.78 -4.84 7.53
N ILE A 107 5.08 -5.57 6.67
CA ILE A 107 4.43 -5.03 5.48
C ILE A 107 3.02 -5.59 5.34
N ILE A 108 2.06 -4.72 5.05
CA ILE A 108 0.68 -5.10 4.73
C ILE A 108 0.22 -4.21 3.58
N MET A 109 -0.48 -4.79 2.61
CA MET A 109 -1.19 -4.04 1.59
C MET A 109 -2.68 -4.01 1.92
N LEU A 110 -3.28 -2.83 1.91
CA LEU A 110 -4.73 -2.71 2.06
C LEU A 110 -5.39 -3.16 0.75
N GLU A 111 -6.51 -3.87 0.86
CA GLU A 111 -7.37 -4.12 -0.30
C GLU A 111 -7.74 -2.79 -0.97
N ASN A 112 -8.20 -2.81 -2.21
CA ASN A 112 -8.46 -1.62 -3.02
C ASN A 112 -9.06 -0.49 -2.18
N ILE A 113 -8.34 0.65 -2.06
CA ILE A 113 -8.77 1.77 -1.20
C ILE A 113 -10.13 2.32 -1.62
N ARG A 114 -10.51 2.15 -2.88
CA ARG A 114 -11.81 2.61 -3.37
C ARG A 114 -12.99 1.80 -2.87
N PHE A 115 -12.76 0.60 -2.31
CA PHE A 115 -13.81 -0.09 -1.57
C PHE A 115 -14.21 0.70 -0.33
N PHE A 116 -13.27 1.46 0.23
CA PHE A 116 -13.40 2.20 1.47
C PHE A 116 -13.40 3.71 1.23
N GLN A 117 -13.88 4.18 0.10
CA GLN A 117 -13.71 5.58 -0.29
C GLN A 117 -14.36 6.55 0.70
N GLY A 118 -15.48 6.21 1.30
CA GLY A 118 -16.08 6.99 2.37
C GLY A 118 -15.26 7.01 3.65
N GLU A 119 -14.20 6.20 3.74
CA GLU A 119 -13.35 6.08 4.92
C GLU A 119 -11.93 6.59 4.71
N LYS A 120 -11.63 7.27 3.60
CA LYS A 120 -10.29 7.81 3.33
C LYS A 120 -9.78 8.68 4.47
N GLU A 121 -10.65 9.49 5.05
CA GLU A 121 -10.29 10.35 6.17
C GLU A 121 -9.94 9.52 7.41
N LYS A 122 -10.61 8.39 7.61
CA LYS A 122 -10.31 7.49 8.71
C LYS A 122 -8.93 6.86 8.55
N VAL A 123 -8.53 6.50 7.32
CA VAL A 123 -7.18 5.99 7.06
C VAL A 123 -6.14 7.03 7.44
N LYS A 124 -6.31 8.27 6.99
CA LYS A 124 -5.40 9.38 7.34
C LYS A 124 -5.36 9.64 8.83
N TYR A 125 -6.51 9.61 9.48
CA TYR A 125 -6.64 9.82 10.91
C TYR A 125 -5.89 8.75 11.70
N LYS A 126 -6.08 7.48 11.35
CA LYS A 126 -5.34 6.38 11.97
C LYS A 126 -3.84 6.51 11.74
N ALA A 127 -3.44 6.91 10.54
CA ALA A 127 -2.03 7.12 10.22
C ALA A 127 -1.39 8.16 11.15
N THR A 128 -2.08 9.26 11.42
CA THR A 128 -1.56 10.31 12.32
C THR A 128 -1.50 9.85 13.78
N GLN A 129 -2.51 9.10 14.24
CA GLN A 129 -2.57 8.64 15.63
C GLN A 129 -1.44 7.68 16.00
N PHE A 130 -0.93 6.91 15.05
CA PHE A 130 0.08 5.89 15.32
C PHE A 130 1.49 6.30 14.92
N ASN A 131 1.76 7.61 14.89
CA ASN A 131 3.07 8.13 14.51
C ASN A 131 3.51 7.61 13.12
N THR A 132 2.57 7.67 12.18
CA THR A 132 2.75 7.17 10.83
C THR A 132 3.01 8.34 9.88
N LEU A 133 4.01 8.18 9.00
CA LEU A 133 4.27 9.12 7.92
C LEU A 133 3.51 8.67 6.68
N CYS A 134 2.85 9.62 6.02
CA CYS A 134 2.19 9.34 4.74
C CYS A 134 3.11 9.77 3.61
N VAL A 135 3.50 8.81 2.78
CA VAL A 135 4.35 9.04 1.60
C VAL A 135 3.50 8.80 0.36
N VAL A 136 3.48 9.76 -0.54
CA VAL A 136 2.67 9.70 -1.76
C VAL A 136 3.56 9.59 -2.99
#